data_c12e5d438a02228d36adbdab151f408f
#
_entry.id   c12e5d438a02228d36adbdab151f408f
#
_cell.length_a   1.000
_cell.length_b   1.000
_cell.length_c   1.000
_cell.angle_alpha   90.00
_cell.angle_beta   90.00
_cell.angle_gamma   90.00
#
_symmetry.space_group_name_H-M   'P 1'
#
loop_
_entity.id
_entity.type
_entity.pdbx_description
1 polymer ?
#
loop_
_entity_poly.entity_id
_entity_poly.type
_entity_poly.pdbx_seq_one_letter_code
_entity_poly.pdbx_strand_id
1 'polypeptide(L)'
;KAPGTSQYNPGWHEALSVKAMLIVGEAVARAAYLREESRGAHTRLDFEGEREDCARFNLVTKKGAAGEMQVQKVERPDPPQELAAIANATLEELEGGKVQ
;
A
#
# COMPACT_ATOMS: atom_id res chain seq x y z
N LYS A 1 -27.33 -3.59 -12.20
CA LYS A 1 -27.88 -3.44 -13.57
C LYS A 1 -28.12 -1.95 -13.82
N ALA A 2 -27.43 -1.36 -14.84
CA ALA A 2 -27.65 0.03 -15.21
C ALA A 2 -28.80 0.13 -16.21
N PRO A 3 -29.77 1.03 -16.01
CA PRO A 3 -30.85 1.26 -16.96
C PRO A 3 -30.36 2.08 -18.17
N GLY A 4 -31.07 1.98 -19.29
CA GLY A 4 -30.79 2.75 -20.51
C GLY A 4 -29.77 2.09 -21.44
N THR A 5 -29.30 2.89 -22.42
CA THR A 5 -28.27 2.48 -23.40
C THR A 5 -26.88 2.84 -22.92
N SER A 6 -25.82 2.33 -23.59
CA SER A 6 -24.43 2.66 -23.28
C SER A 6 -24.00 4.07 -23.75
N GLN A 7 -24.77 4.71 -24.61
CA GLN A 7 -24.42 6.00 -25.18
C GLN A 7 -24.76 7.14 -24.22
N TYR A 8 -23.78 7.97 -23.88
CA TYR A 8 -23.91 9.10 -22.95
C TYR A 8 -24.54 8.73 -21.60
N ASN A 9 -24.25 7.51 -21.11
CA ASN A 9 -24.83 6.98 -19.87
C ASN A 9 -23.74 6.83 -18.80
N PRO A 10 -23.58 7.80 -17.85
CA PRO A 10 -22.61 7.70 -16.76
C PRO A 10 -22.83 6.48 -15.88
N GLY A 11 -24.10 6.13 -15.58
CA GLY A 11 -24.45 4.97 -14.77
C GLY A 11 -24.01 3.64 -15.39
N TRP A 12 -23.97 3.54 -16.72
CA TRP A 12 -23.45 2.38 -17.43
C TRP A 12 -21.93 2.24 -17.25
N HIS A 13 -21.19 3.34 -17.37
CA HIS A 13 -19.75 3.37 -17.12
C HIS A 13 -19.40 3.05 -15.66
N GLU A 14 -20.14 3.63 -14.71
CA GLU A 14 -20.00 3.33 -13.29
C GLU A 14 -20.26 1.86 -12.99
N ALA A 15 -21.30 1.26 -13.58
CA ALA A 15 -21.62 -0.16 -13.42
C ALA A 15 -20.50 -1.08 -13.91
N LEU A 16 -19.81 -0.73 -15.01
CA LEU A 16 -18.64 -1.46 -15.48
C LEU A 16 -17.46 -1.34 -14.54
N SER A 17 -17.29 -0.18 -13.91
CA SER A 17 -16.20 0.11 -12.98
C SER A 17 -16.37 -0.61 -11.64
N VAL A 18 -17.59 -0.93 -11.21
CA VAL A 18 -17.86 -1.57 -9.90
C VAL A 18 -17.07 -2.85 -9.69
N LYS A 19 -16.92 -3.68 -10.73
CA LYS A 19 -16.14 -4.92 -10.62
C LYS A 19 -14.68 -4.66 -10.28
N ALA A 20 -14.07 -3.66 -10.92
CA ALA A 20 -12.71 -3.25 -10.61
C ALA A 20 -12.59 -2.64 -9.21
N MET A 21 -13.56 -1.81 -8.82
CA MET A 21 -13.62 -1.21 -7.49
C MET A 21 -13.72 -2.27 -6.38
N LEU A 22 -14.47 -3.35 -6.57
CA LEU A 22 -14.57 -4.45 -5.62
C LEU A 22 -13.23 -5.18 -5.46
N ILE A 23 -12.51 -5.43 -6.55
CA ILE A 23 -11.19 -6.07 -6.51
C ILE A 23 -10.19 -5.19 -5.76
N VAL A 24 -10.14 -3.90 -6.07
CA VAL A 24 -9.25 -2.94 -5.39
C VAL A 24 -9.64 -2.80 -3.92
N GLY A 25 -10.92 -2.69 -3.61
CA GLY A 25 -11.42 -2.61 -2.23
C GLY A 25 -11.05 -3.84 -1.41
N GLU A 26 -11.17 -5.03 -1.98
CA GLU A 26 -10.74 -6.28 -1.33
C GLU A 26 -9.23 -6.29 -1.08
N ALA A 27 -8.41 -5.88 -2.05
CA ALA A 27 -6.96 -5.81 -1.91
C ALA A 27 -6.55 -4.85 -0.78
N VAL A 28 -7.15 -3.66 -0.73
CA VAL A 28 -6.91 -2.68 0.33
C VAL A 28 -7.32 -3.23 1.69
N ALA A 29 -8.51 -3.80 1.82
CA ALA A 29 -9.02 -4.32 3.09
C ALA A 29 -8.17 -5.48 3.63
N ARG A 30 -7.78 -6.42 2.78
CA ARG A 30 -6.92 -7.55 3.17
C ARG A 30 -5.53 -7.11 3.57
N ALA A 31 -4.91 -6.19 2.83
CA ALA A 31 -3.60 -5.65 3.16
C ALA A 31 -3.65 -4.83 4.47
N ALA A 32 -4.66 -3.99 4.64
CA ALA A 32 -4.85 -3.20 5.85
C ALA A 32 -5.07 -4.08 7.08
N TYR A 33 -5.82 -5.16 6.96
CA TYR A 33 -6.04 -6.10 8.06
C TYR A 33 -4.74 -6.81 8.50
N LEU A 34 -3.87 -7.16 7.56
CA LEU A 34 -2.59 -7.83 7.84
C LEU A 34 -1.51 -6.90 8.39
N ARG A 35 -1.64 -5.59 8.19
CA ARG A 35 -0.70 -4.60 8.72
C ARG A 35 -1.10 -4.19 10.13
N GLU A 36 -0.45 -4.75 11.11
CA GLU A 36 -0.73 -4.56 12.54
C GLU A 36 0.05 -3.37 13.11
N GLU A 37 -0.12 -2.22 12.51
CA GLU A 37 0.45 -0.94 12.95
C GLU A 37 -0.40 0.23 12.42
N SER A 38 -0.12 1.43 12.91
CA SER A 38 -0.61 2.68 12.32
C SER A 38 0.58 3.46 11.76
N ARG A 39 0.60 3.69 10.40
CA ARG A 39 1.71 4.33 9.69
C ARG A 39 1.18 5.16 8.52
N GLY A 40 1.61 6.39 8.42
CA GLY A 40 1.14 7.32 7.40
C GLY A 40 -0.38 7.49 7.45
N ALA A 41 -1.06 7.30 6.34
CA ALA A 41 -2.53 7.35 6.27
C ALA A 41 -3.23 6.05 6.74
N HIS A 42 -2.47 4.98 7.00
CA HIS A 42 -3.02 3.73 7.54
C HIS A 42 -3.16 3.83 9.04
N THR A 43 -4.41 3.87 9.53
CA THR A 43 -4.71 3.99 10.96
C THR A 43 -5.54 2.80 11.43
N ARG A 44 -5.10 2.20 12.53
CA ARG A 44 -5.82 1.13 13.24
C ARG A 44 -5.97 1.48 14.71
N LEU A 45 -7.21 1.39 15.23
CA LEU A 45 -7.50 1.66 16.64
C LEU A 45 -6.97 0.58 17.58
N ASP A 46 -6.80 -0.64 17.06
CA ASP A 46 -6.29 -1.81 17.78
C ASP A 46 -4.75 -1.93 17.75
N PHE A 47 -4.08 -1.18 16.87
CA PHE A 47 -2.62 -1.14 16.75
C PHE A 47 -2.15 0.31 16.55
N GLU A 48 -2.10 1.06 17.63
CA GLU A 48 -1.64 2.45 17.63
C GLU A 48 -0.12 2.53 17.44
N GLY A 49 0.32 3.50 16.62
CA GLY A 49 1.71 3.80 16.38
C GLY A 49 2.39 2.88 15.37
N GLU A 50 3.60 3.29 14.99
CA GLU A 50 4.45 2.59 14.03
C GLU A 50 5.23 1.45 14.71
N ARG A 51 5.43 0.38 13.96
CA ARG A 51 6.22 -0.78 14.42
C ARG A 51 7.42 -1.01 13.49
N GLU A 52 8.59 -1.16 14.08
CA GLU A 52 9.85 -1.40 13.37
C GLU A 52 9.83 -2.70 12.55
N ASP A 53 9.23 -3.75 13.08
CA ASP A 53 9.09 -5.03 12.38
C ASP A 53 8.19 -4.88 11.13
N CYS A 54 7.16 -4.04 11.19
CA CYS A 54 6.30 -3.75 10.06
C CYS A 54 6.96 -2.86 9.00
N ALA A 55 7.97 -2.07 9.37
CA ALA A 55 8.76 -1.28 8.42
C ALA A 55 9.63 -2.14 7.49
N ARG A 56 9.91 -3.39 7.87
CA ARG A 56 10.81 -4.29 7.15
C ARG A 56 10.17 -5.07 6.02
N PHE A 57 8.87 -5.02 5.84
CA PHE A 57 8.18 -5.75 4.79
C PHE A 57 7.19 -4.89 4.02
N ASN A 58 6.93 -5.29 2.79
CA ASN A 58 5.80 -4.84 1.99
C ASN A 58 4.71 -5.91 1.99
N LEU A 59 3.45 -5.47 1.90
CA LEU A 59 2.33 -6.35 1.62
C LEU A 59 2.09 -6.37 0.11
N VAL A 60 2.22 -7.55 -0.48
CA VAL A 60 2.08 -7.75 -1.92
C VAL A 60 0.83 -8.56 -2.19
N THR A 61 -0.08 -7.99 -2.96
CA THR A 61 -1.32 -8.65 -3.40
C THR A 61 -1.11 -9.23 -4.78
N LYS A 62 -1.46 -10.49 -4.96
CA LYS A 62 -1.40 -11.19 -6.24
C LYS A 62 -2.59 -12.13 -6.43
N LYS A 63 -2.83 -12.50 -7.68
CA LYS A 63 -3.79 -13.54 -8.04
C LYS A 63 -3.16 -14.92 -7.84
N GLY A 64 -3.81 -15.77 -7.09
CA GLY A 64 -3.41 -17.16 -6.89
C GLY A 64 -3.76 -18.06 -8.06
N ALA A 65 -3.29 -19.30 -8.01
CA ALA A 65 -3.48 -20.30 -9.08
C ALA A 65 -4.96 -20.65 -9.34
N ALA A 66 -5.80 -20.64 -8.30
CA ALA A 66 -7.24 -20.85 -8.41
C ALA A 66 -8.03 -19.56 -8.67
N GLY A 67 -7.36 -18.43 -8.90
CA GLY A 67 -7.97 -17.13 -9.15
C GLY A 67 -8.30 -16.34 -7.88
N GLU A 68 -8.00 -16.87 -6.71
CA GLU A 68 -8.19 -16.22 -5.42
C GLU A 68 -7.19 -15.06 -5.21
N MET A 69 -7.56 -14.11 -4.36
CA MET A 69 -6.67 -13.03 -3.96
C MET A 69 -5.76 -13.50 -2.84
N GLN A 70 -4.45 -13.41 -3.06
CA GLN A 70 -3.43 -13.71 -2.06
C GLN A 70 -2.72 -12.43 -1.65
N VAL A 71 -2.55 -12.24 -0.35
CA VAL A 71 -1.72 -11.15 0.21
C VAL A 71 -0.61 -11.78 1.03
N GLN A 72 0.64 -11.39 0.75
CA GLN A 72 1.81 -11.94 1.41
C GLN A 72 2.76 -10.84 1.89
N LYS A 73 3.44 -11.11 2.99
CA LYS A 73 4.54 -10.27 3.47
C LYS A 73 5.80 -10.59 2.65
N VAL A 74 6.40 -9.57 2.08
CA VAL A 74 7.66 -9.67 1.33
C VAL A 74 8.67 -8.76 2.00
N GLU A 75 9.78 -9.32 2.47
CA GLU A 75 10.84 -8.53 3.08
C GLU A 75 11.40 -7.50 2.11
N ARG A 76 11.66 -6.32 2.63
CA ARG A 76 12.33 -5.25 1.90
C ARG A 76 13.84 -5.50 1.98
N PRO A 77 14.57 -5.39 0.88
CA PRO A 77 16.03 -5.37 0.95
C PRO A 77 16.51 -4.16 1.76
N ASP A 78 17.63 -4.31 2.44
CA ASP A 78 18.28 -3.17 3.07
C ASP A 78 18.68 -2.15 2.00
N PRO A 79 18.48 -0.86 2.26
CA PRO A 79 18.91 0.17 1.33
C PRO A 79 20.45 0.19 1.24
N PRO A 80 21.02 0.59 0.09
CA PRO A 80 22.45 0.85 0.00
C PRO A 80 22.90 1.81 1.12
N GLN A 81 24.09 1.57 1.68
CA GLN A 81 24.59 2.34 2.83
C GLN A 81 24.59 3.84 2.58
N GLU A 82 24.94 4.25 1.37
CA GLU A 82 24.93 5.66 0.95
C GLU A 82 23.55 6.30 1.08
N LEU A 83 22.51 5.59 0.62
CA LEU A 83 21.13 6.08 0.70
C LEU A 83 20.59 6.04 2.14
N ALA A 84 20.95 5.03 2.91
CA ALA A 84 20.58 4.94 4.32
C ALA A 84 21.22 6.08 5.13
N ALA A 85 22.46 6.43 4.85
CA ALA A 85 23.14 7.56 5.49
C ALA A 85 22.43 8.89 5.20
N ILE A 86 22.05 9.13 3.94
CA ILE A 86 21.30 10.34 3.56
C ILE A 86 19.91 10.38 4.21
N ALA A 87 19.20 9.26 4.20
CA ALA A 87 17.85 9.18 4.77
C ALA A 87 17.81 9.40 6.29
N ASN A 88 18.88 9.07 7.00
CA ASN A 88 18.98 9.21 8.45
C ASN A 88 19.71 10.50 8.88
N ALA A 89 20.27 11.26 7.94
CA ALA A 89 20.97 12.49 8.22
C ALA A 89 20.02 13.64 8.59
N THR A 90 20.47 14.51 9.47
CA THR A 90 19.77 15.77 9.77
C THR A 90 19.96 16.78 8.63
N LEU A 91 19.11 17.79 8.57
CA LEU A 91 19.23 18.86 7.57
C LEU A 91 20.58 19.58 7.68
N GLU A 92 21.06 19.84 8.89
CA GLU A 92 22.35 20.48 9.13
C GLU A 92 23.53 19.66 8.62
N GLU A 93 23.48 18.33 8.76
CA GLU A 93 24.51 17.42 8.24
C GLU A 93 24.50 17.39 6.70
N LEU A 94 23.33 17.42 6.08
CA LEU A 94 23.17 17.45 4.63
C LEU A 94 23.69 18.78 4.04
N GLU A 95 23.32 19.90 4.65
CA GLU A 95 23.77 21.25 4.23
C GLU A 95 25.27 21.47 4.50
N GLY A 96 25.79 20.89 5.56
CA GLY A 96 27.22 20.95 5.90
C GLY A 96 28.14 20.03 5.08
N GLY A 97 27.60 19.23 4.15
CA GLY A 97 28.35 18.32 3.29
C GLY A 97 29.04 17.17 4.05
N LYS A 98 28.52 16.80 5.22
CA LYS A 98 29.09 15.77 6.10
C LYS A 98 28.58 14.36 5.83
N VAL A 99 27.61 14.22 4.94
CA VAL A 99 27.06 12.92 4.57
C VAL A 99 27.74 12.44 3.29
N GLN A 100 28.60 11.46 3.44
CA GLN A 100 29.23 10.74 2.32
C GLN A 100 28.76 9.31 2.29
#